data_0c96d64c31b6c750aae05614eed6ccb5
#
_entry.id   0c96d64c31b6c750aae05614eed6ccb5
#
_cell.length_a   1.000
_cell.length_b   1.000
_cell.length_c   1.000
_cell.angle_alpha   90.00
_cell.angle_beta   90.00
_cell.angle_gamma   90.00
#
_symmetry.space_group_name_H-M   'P 1'
#
loop_
_entity.id
_entity.type
_entity.pdbx_description
1 polymer ?
#
loop_
_entity_poly.entity_id
_entity_poly.type
_entity_poly.pdbx_seq_one_letter_code
_entity_poly.pdbx_strand_id
1 'polypeptide(L)'
;HDKWLCMMYPRLKLLQKLLADDGAIFISIDDTEFANLRLICDEVFGLRNFLADVIWEKSDSPRMDAKVFSTRHDHTITYAKNIEALSLHRIHTDEVPEHYNKIEDDGRRYYLNLYVPWDKMMPVKPVPISIMQ
;
A
#
# COMPACT_ATOMS: atom_id res chain seq x y z
N HIS A 1 -14.01 -18.07 -6.56
CA HIS A 1 -13.42 -16.88 -7.22
C HIS A 1 -14.22 -16.45 -8.46
N ASP A 2 -14.65 -17.37 -9.34
CA ASP A 2 -15.33 -17.04 -10.61
C ASP A 2 -16.60 -16.22 -10.43
N LYS A 3 -17.47 -16.58 -9.47
CA LYS A 3 -18.68 -15.81 -9.17
C LYS A 3 -18.38 -14.39 -8.69
N TRP A 4 -17.33 -14.25 -7.90
CA TRP A 4 -16.88 -12.94 -7.41
C TRP A 4 -16.36 -12.07 -8.55
N LEU A 5 -15.53 -12.63 -9.44
CA LEU A 5 -15.00 -11.95 -10.62
C LEU A 5 -16.12 -11.50 -11.56
N CYS A 6 -17.08 -12.39 -11.88
CA CYS A 6 -18.24 -12.06 -12.72
C CYS A 6 -19.10 -10.92 -12.14
N MET A 7 -19.14 -10.80 -10.82
CA MET A 7 -19.87 -9.73 -10.13
C MET A 7 -19.06 -8.42 -10.13
N MET A 8 -17.74 -8.49 -9.90
CA MET A 8 -16.91 -7.31 -9.71
C MET A 8 -16.54 -6.63 -11.04
N TYR A 9 -16.27 -7.39 -12.08
CA TYR A 9 -15.81 -6.84 -13.36
C TYR A 9 -16.77 -5.77 -13.95
N PRO A 10 -18.09 -6.03 -14.11
CA PRO A 10 -19.00 -5.02 -14.63
C PRO A 10 -19.14 -3.80 -13.70
N ARG A 11 -19.03 -3.99 -12.38
CA ARG A 11 -19.06 -2.90 -11.41
C ARG A 11 -17.83 -1.98 -11.57
N LEU A 12 -16.63 -2.56 -11.70
CA LEU A 12 -15.41 -1.81 -11.91
C LEU A 12 -15.44 -1.02 -13.23
N LYS A 13 -15.96 -1.61 -14.31
CA LYS A 13 -16.18 -0.90 -15.57
C LYS A 13 -17.15 0.28 -15.45
N LEU A 14 -18.20 0.10 -14.66
CA LEU A 14 -19.16 1.19 -14.41
C LEU A 14 -18.49 2.29 -13.58
N LEU A 15 -17.78 1.93 -12.51
CA LEU A 15 -17.06 2.86 -11.66
C LEU A 15 -16.01 3.66 -12.44
N GLN A 16 -15.26 3.01 -13.35
CA GLN A 16 -14.32 3.69 -14.23
C GLN A 16 -14.99 4.78 -15.09
N LYS A 17 -16.19 4.49 -15.62
CA LYS A 17 -16.95 5.46 -16.42
C LYS A 17 -17.47 6.63 -15.58
N LEU A 18 -17.81 6.38 -14.32
CA LEU A 18 -18.31 7.40 -13.40
C LEU A 18 -17.21 8.30 -12.82
N LEU A 19 -15.96 7.83 -12.82
CA LEU A 19 -14.83 8.64 -12.35
C LEU A 19 -14.61 9.85 -13.27
N ALA A 20 -14.30 11.00 -12.66
CA ALA A 20 -13.76 12.17 -13.37
C ALA A 20 -12.40 11.82 -14.00
N ASP A 21 -11.98 12.55 -15.03
CA ASP A 21 -10.74 12.24 -15.75
C ASP A 21 -9.48 12.43 -14.88
N ASP A 22 -9.54 13.35 -13.93
CA ASP A 22 -8.54 13.60 -12.88
C ASP A 22 -8.79 12.80 -11.58
N GLY A 23 -9.78 11.90 -11.59
CA GLY A 23 -10.20 11.14 -10.41
C GLY A 23 -9.35 9.90 -10.15
N ALA A 24 -9.39 9.44 -8.89
CA ALA A 24 -8.81 8.18 -8.45
C ALA A 24 -9.83 7.33 -7.69
N ILE A 25 -9.64 6.01 -7.74
CA ILE A 25 -10.45 5.04 -7.01
C ILE A 25 -9.59 4.34 -5.95
N PHE A 26 -10.18 4.11 -4.79
CA PHE A 26 -9.59 3.40 -3.68
C PHE A 26 -10.47 2.19 -3.37
N ILE A 27 -9.91 1.00 -3.41
CA ILE A 27 -10.66 -0.24 -3.23
C ILE A 27 -10.01 -1.05 -2.12
N SER A 28 -10.69 -1.12 -0.97
CA SER A 28 -10.22 -1.94 0.15
C SER A 28 -10.59 -3.39 -0.05
N ILE A 29 -9.67 -4.28 0.22
CA ILE A 29 -9.79 -5.73 0.03
C ILE A 29 -8.89 -6.47 1.03
N ASP A 30 -9.29 -7.66 1.40
CA ASP A 30 -8.45 -8.60 2.15
C ASP A 30 -7.51 -9.38 1.21
N ASP A 31 -6.63 -10.18 1.77
CA ASP A 31 -5.66 -11.01 1.05
C ASP A 31 -6.32 -12.10 0.18
N THR A 32 -7.57 -12.50 0.47
CA THR A 32 -8.24 -13.61 -0.21
C THR A 32 -8.46 -13.33 -1.70
N GLU A 33 -8.91 -12.13 -2.04
CA GLU A 33 -9.24 -11.73 -3.42
C GLU A 33 -8.32 -10.62 -3.97
N PHE A 34 -7.30 -10.23 -3.21
CA PHE A 34 -6.36 -9.18 -3.59
C PHE A 34 -5.75 -9.38 -4.99
N ALA A 35 -5.20 -10.57 -5.25
CA ALA A 35 -4.56 -10.87 -6.53
C ALA A 35 -5.55 -10.80 -7.69
N ASN A 36 -6.77 -11.34 -7.51
CA ASN A 36 -7.83 -11.30 -8.51
C ASN A 36 -8.31 -9.88 -8.78
N LEU A 37 -8.50 -9.08 -7.70
CA LEU A 37 -8.87 -7.67 -7.83
C LEU A 37 -7.81 -6.88 -8.58
N ARG A 38 -6.52 -7.12 -8.27
CA ARG A 38 -5.41 -6.43 -8.94
C ARG A 38 -5.43 -6.70 -10.44
N LEU A 39 -5.59 -7.96 -10.86
CA LEU A 39 -5.61 -8.34 -12.28
C LEU A 39 -6.77 -7.70 -13.04
N ILE A 40 -7.98 -7.73 -12.49
CA ILE A 40 -9.13 -7.10 -13.17
C ILE A 40 -9.07 -5.57 -13.16
N CYS A 41 -8.47 -4.96 -12.14
CA CYS A 41 -8.23 -3.52 -12.13
C CYS A 41 -7.16 -3.11 -13.16
N ASP A 42 -6.10 -3.89 -13.34
CA ASP A 42 -5.10 -3.67 -14.40
C ASP A 42 -5.75 -3.74 -15.79
N GLU A 43 -6.72 -4.64 -16.01
CA GLU A 43 -7.47 -4.73 -17.28
C GLU A 43 -8.42 -3.55 -17.46
N VAL A 44 -9.17 -3.18 -16.42
CA VAL A 44 -10.22 -2.15 -16.50
C VAL A 44 -9.62 -0.74 -16.54
N PHE A 45 -8.72 -0.41 -15.62
CA PHE A 45 -8.15 0.93 -15.49
C PHE A 45 -6.85 1.10 -16.28
N GLY A 46 -6.18 -0.01 -16.61
CA GLY A 46 -4.87 -0.02 -17.25
C GLY A 46 -3.71 -0.01 -16.24
N LEU A 47 -2.72 -0.86 -16.47
CA LEU A 47 -1.54 -1.03 -15.62
C LEU A 47 -0.81 0.30 -15.32
N ARG A 48 -0.76 1.22 -16.30
CA ARG A 48 -0.09 2.52 -16.15
C ARG A 48 -0.78 3.45 -15.15
N ASN A 49 -2.06 3.24 -14.90
CA ASN A 49 -2.87 4.06 -14.00
C ASN A 49 -2.85 3.54 -12.56
N PHE A 50 -2.11 2.48 -12.28
CA PHE A 50 -1.89 2.02 -10.92
C PHE A 50 -1.08 3.04 -10.14
N LEU A 51 -1.57 3.42 -8.95
CA LEU A 51 -0.93 4.40 -8.08
C LEU A 51 -0.16 3.72 -6.94
N ALA A 52 -0.86 2.93 -6.15
CA ALA A 52 -0.28 2.27 -4.98
C ALA A 52 -1.15 1.14 -4.46
N ASP A 53 -0.53 0.25 -3.70
CA ASP A 53 -1.17 -0.63 -2.73
C ASP A 53 -0.87 -0.08 -1.33
N VAL A 54 -1.90 0.46 -0.69
CA VAL A 54 -1.78 1.01 0.67
C VAL A 54 -2.14 -0.06 1.67
N ILE A 55 -1.22 -0.38 2.54
CA ILE A 55 -1.42 -1.38 3.59
C ILE A 55 -2.07 -0.70 4.79
N TRP A 56 -3.23 -1.22 5.18
CA TRP A 56 -4.00 -0.73 6.31
C TRP A 56 -3.90 -1.70 7.50
N GLU A 57 -3.36 -1.25 8.62
CA GLU A 57 -3.36 -2.05 9.85
C GLU A 57 -4.75 -2.02 10.49
N LYS A 58 -5.45 -3.18 10.48
CA LYS A 58 -6.82 -3.31 10.97
C LYS A 58 -6.94 -3.77 12.43
N SER A 59 -5.84 -4.23 13.02
CA SER A 59 -5.84 -4.78 14.38
C SER A 59 -4.49 -4.64 15.04
N ASP A 60 -4.48 -4.13 16.26
CA ASP A 60 -3.27 -4.00 17.08
C ASP A 60 -2.82 -5.33 17.71
N SER A 61 -3.72 -6.32 17.79
CA SER A 61 -3.43 -7.61 18.41
C SER A 61 -3.50 -8.77 17.43
N PRO A 62 -2.64 -9.78 17.59
CA PRO A 62 -2.70 -11.00 16.79
C PRO A 62 -4.03 -11.73 17.03
N ARG A 63 -4.55 -12.40 15.99
CA ARG A 63 -5.70 -13.28 16.13
C ARG A 63 -5.30 -14.54 16.90
N MET A 64 -6.02 -14.85 17.97
CA MET A 64 -5.76 -16.03 18.80
C MET A 64 -6.13 -17.35 18.12
N ASP A 65 -6.94 -17.30 17.06
CA ASP A 65 -7.39 -18.45 16.25
C ASP A 65 -6.49 -18.72 15.04
N ALA A 66 -5.45 -17.92 14.82
CA ALA A 66 -4.53 -18.09 13.70
C ALA A 66 -3.66 -19.34 13.92
N LYS A 67 -3.74 -20.30 12.99
CA LYS A 67 -2.97 -21.57 13.08
C LYS A 67 -1.47 -21.40 12.83
N VAL A 68 -1.07 -20.40 12.01
CA VAL A 68 0.33 -20.18 11.64
C VAL A 68 0.68 -18.71 11.83
N PHE A 69 0.23 -17.83 10.93
CA PHE A 69 0.46 -16.40 10.98
C PHE A 69 -0.85 -15.65 11.11
N SER A 70 -0.86 -14.59 11.93
CA SER A 70 -2.01 -13.69 12.06
C SER A 70 -1.88 -12.55 11.07
N THR A 71 -2.82 -12.45 10.13
CA THR A 71 -2.92 -11.28 9.22
C THR A 71 -3.58 -10.13 9.96
N ARG A 72 -2.85 -9.02 10.10
CA ARG A 72 -3.29 -7.83 10.84
C ARG A 72 -3.57 -6.63 9.94
N HIS A 73 -3.54 -6.81 8.64
CA HIS A 73 -3.70 -5.75 7.66
C HIS A 73 -4.72 -6.12 6.59
N ASP A 74 -5.23 -5.11 5.94
CA ASP A 74 -5.95 -5.19 4.67
C ASP A 74 -5.23 -4.32 3.63
N HIS A 75 -5.55 -4.54 2.37
CA HIS A 75 -5.02 -3.82 1.25
C HIS A 75 -6.00 -2.74 0.80
N THR A 76 -5.49 -1.62 0.33
CA THR A 76 -6.27 -0.63 -0.41
C THR A 76 -5.58 -0.35 -1.72
N ILE A 77 -6.08 -0.99 -2.79
CA ILE A 77 -5.55 -0.80 -4.14
C ILE A 77 -6.06 0.52 -4.70
N THR A 78 -5.17 1.31 -5.28
CA THR A 78 -5.51 2.63 -5.80
C THR A 78 -5.16 2.76 -7.27
N TYR A 79 -6.11 3.27 -8.07
CA TYR A 79 -5.94 3.55 -9.49
C TYR A 79 -6.42 4.96 -9.83
N ALA A 80 -5.69 5.65 -10.69
CA ALA A 80 -6.22 6.83 -11.37
C ALA A 80 -7.12 6.41 -12.53
N LYS A 81 -8.04 7.26 -12.96
CA LYS A 81 -8.67 7.11 -14.27
C LYS A 81 -7.69 7.42 -15.38
N ASN A 82 -6.92 8.50 -15.23
CA ASN A 82 -5.82 8.89 -16.10
C ASN A 82 -4.71 9.50 -15.23
N ILE A 83 -3.58 8.83 -15.13
CA ILE A 83 -2.45 9.28 -14.30
C ILE A 83 -1.87 10.62 -14.75
N GLU A 84 -1.96 10.94 -16.03
CA GLU A 84 -1.45 12.22 -16.59
C GLU A 84 -2.34 13.41 -16.22
N ALA A 85 -3.63 13.17 -16.00
CA ALA A 85 -4.58 14.19 -15.58
C ALA A 85 -4.70 14.32 -14.06
N LEU A 86 -4.19 13.33 -13.31
CA LEU A 86 -4.34 13.26 -11.86
C LEU A 86 -3.60 14.41 -11.17
N SER A 87 -4.32 15.21 -10.37
CA SER A 87 -3.76 16.25 -9.52
C SER A 87 -3.85 15.82 -8.05
N LEU A 88 -2.71 15.56 -7.43
CA LEU A 88 -2.63 15.23 -6.01
C LEU A 88 -2.28 16.47 -5.19
N HIS A 89 -3.16 16.80 -4.25
CA HIS A 89 -2.90 17.85 -3.27
C HIS A 89 -2.22 17.27 -2.05
N ARG A 90 -1.02 17.75 -1.74
CA ARG A 90 -0.35 17.38 -0.48
C ARG A 90 -1.00 18.11 0.68
N ILE A 91 -1.30 17.38 1.72
CA ILE A 91 -1.66 18.02 3.00
C ILE A 91 -0.36 18.59 3.58
N HIS A 92 -0.26 19.92 3.62
CA HIS A 92 0.82 20.58 4.33
C HIS A 92 0.51 20.51 5.83
N THR A 93 1.38 19.83 6.56
CA THR A 93 1.40 19.92 8.02
C THR A 93 2.31 21.11 8.36
N ASP A 94 1.79 22.11 9.05
CA ASP A 94 2.58 23.28 9.49
C ASP A 94 3.63 22.89 10.53
N GLU A 95 3.47 21.72 11.15
CA GLU A 95 4.42 21.17 12.11
C GLU A 95 5.54 20.41 11.39
N VAL A 96 6.74 20.96 11.47
CA VAL A 96 7.95 20.25 11.00
C VAL A 96 8.30 19.17 12.04
N PRO A 97 8.33 17.88 11.67
CA PRO A 97 8.68 16.82 12.60
C PRO A 97 10.02 17.09 13.29
N GLU A 98 10.12 16.79 14.59
CA GLU A 98 11.30 17.06 15.42
C GLU A 98 12.62 16.52 14.86
N HIS A 99 12.56 15.44 14.07
CA HIS A 99 13.75 14.85 13.46
C HIS A 99 14.35 15.72 12.33
N TYR A 100 13.59 16.72 11.77
CA TYR A 100 14.12 17.72 10.87
C TYR A 100 14.79 18.86 11.64
N ASN A 101 15.88 18.54 12.34
CA ASN A 101 16.53 19.44 13.29
C ASN A 101 17.76 20.18 12.72
N LYS A 102 18.11 19.91 11.45
CA LYS A 102 19.22 20.59 10.76
C LYS A 102 18.70 21.61 9.77
N ILE A 103 19.43 22.66 9.57
CA ILE A 103 19.08 23.76 8.67
C ILE A 103 20.26 23.97 7.71
N GLU A 104 19.98 24.02 6.41
CA GLU A 104 20.94 24.44 5.38
C GLU A 104 21.09 25.96 5.35
N ASP A 105 22.14 26.45 4.71
CA ASP A 105 22.42 27.88 4.58
C ASP A 105 21.30 28.67 3.87
N ASP A 106 20.49 27.99 3.06
CA ASP A 106 19.29 28.52 2.38
C ASP A 106 18.01 28.48 3.23
N GLY A 107 18.09 28.04 4.48
CA GLY A 107 16.98 27.95 5.42
C GLY A 107 16.13 26.69 5.32
N ARG A 108 16.41 25.75 4.41
CA ARG A 108 15.68 24.48 4.31
C ARG A 108 16.03 23.57 5.48
N ARG A 109 15.01 22.97 6.07
CA ARG A 109 15.20 21.96 7.12
C ARG A 109 15.39 20.57 6.53
N TYR A 110 16.36 19.82 7.07
CA TYR A 110 16.63 18.46 6.67
C TYR A 110 16.97 17.57 7.86
N TYR A 111 16.94 16.27 7.65
CA TYR A 111 17.44 15.30 8.62
C TYR A 111 18.52 14.43 7.97
N LEU A 112 19.47 14.01 8.76
CA LEU A 112 20.46 13.03 8.32
C LEU A 112 19.89 11.63 8.59
N ASN A 113 19.51 10.94 7.53
CA ASN A 113 19.23 9.51 7.62
C ASN A 113 20.59 8.79 7.62
N LEU A 114 21.09 8.47 8.81
CA LEU A 114 22.22 7.57 8.93
C LEU A 114 21.78 6.21 8.44
N TYR A 115 22.19 5.84 7.23
CA TYR A 115 22.03 4.46 6.74
C TYR A 115 22.74 3.53 7.73
N VAL A 116 21.95 2.83 8.53
CA VAL A 116 22.44 1.74 9.36
C VAL A 116 22.35 0.48 8.51
N PRO A 117 23.47 -0.14 8.11
CA PRO A 117 23.44 -1.40 7.37
C PRO A 117 22.63 -2.45 8.13
N TRP A 118 21.92 -3.30 7.40
CA TRP A 118 21.04 -4.34 7.97
C TRP A 118 21.72 -5.25 8.98
N ASP A 119 23.00 -5.54 8.80
CA ASP A 119 23.85 -6.33 9.72
C ASP A 119 24.04 -5.68 11.10
N LYS A 120 23.84 -4.36 11.20
CA LYS A 120 23.92 -3.60 12.46
C LYS A 120 22.57 -3.29 13.08
N MET A 121 21.47 -3.47 12.33
CA MET A 121 20.11 -3.18 12.80
C MET A 121 19.55 -4.23 13.75
N MET A 122 19.92 -5.51 13.57
CA MET A 122 19.55 -6.60 14.47
C MET A 122 20.69 -7.61 14.55
N PRO A 123 21.15 -7.99 15.72
CA PRO A 123 21.92 -9.22 15.87
C PRO A 123 20.95 -10.38 15.61
N VAL A 124 20.87 -10.83 14.36
CA VAL A 124 20.14 -12.05 14.00
C VAL A 124 20.91 -13.19 14.64
N LYS A 125 20.44 -13.68 15.78
CA LYS A 125 20.87 -15.00 16.29
C LYS A 125 20.49 -16.02 15.23
N PRO A 126 21.44 -16.77 14.67
CA PRO A 126 21.11 -17.81 13.71
C PRO A 126 20.15 -18.80 14.40
N VAL A 127 18.96 -18.93 13.86
CA VAL A 127 18.03 -19.99 14.28
C VAL A 127 18.60 -21.29 13.73
N PRO A 128 18.93 -22.28 14.56
CA PRO A 128 19.40 -23.56 14.06
C PRO A 128 18.28 -24.21 13.24
N ILE A 129 18.52 -24.38 11.94
CA ILE A 129 17.62 -25.14 11.06
C ILE A 129 17.82 -26.61 11.44
N SER A 130 16.95 -27.16 12.27
CA SER A 130 16.84 -28.58 12.44
C SER A 130 16.16 -29.14 11.21
N ILE A 131 16.94 -29.72 10.30
CA ILE A 131 16.41 -30.56 9.24
C ILE A 131 16.00 -31.87 9.93
N MET A 132 14.69 -32.05 10.11
CA MET A 132 14.15 -33.36 10.46
C MET A 132 14.35 -34.27 9.24
N GLN A 133 15.18 -35.30 9.42
CA GLN A 133 15.26 -36.47 8.54
C GLN A 133 14.05 -37.35 8.74
#